data_00f150140742cded5d7ce52d679968c7
#
_entry.id   00f150140742cded5d7ce52d679968c7
#
_cell.length_a   1.000
_cell.length_b   1.000
_cell.length_c   1.000
_cell.angle_alpha   90.00
_cell.angle_beta   90.00
_cell.angle_gamma   90.00
#
_symmetry.space_group_name_H-M   'P 1'
#
loop_
_entity.id
_entity.type
_entity.pdbx_description
1 polymer ?
#
loop_
_entity_poly.entity_id
_entity_poly.type
_entity_poly.pdbx_seq_one_letter_code
_entity_poly.pdbx_strand_id
1 'polypeptide(L)'
;LPLVIVVNDNERSYSPTIGGISTYLSTLRTTTGYEKFLDWGKEVLNRTPIVGHPIYETLHGVKKGIKDIVAPQGMFEDLGLKYLGPIDGHNIEAVEEALQHARSFGHPVLVHVITEKGRGHAPAVQDEAEKFHAVGVVDPETGVPLSKGGTSWTSVFSKELVEIGKERKDVVAITAAML
;
A
#
# COMPACT_ATOMS: atom_id res chain seq x y z
N LEU A 1 23.54 -0.82 1.55
CA LEU A 1 23.12 -0.43 2.91
C LEU A 1 21.89 -1.25 3.26
N PRO A 2 21.82 -1.94 4.39
CA PRO A 2 20.58 -2.60 4.81
C PRO A 2 19.55 -1.51 5.16
N LEU A 3 18.45 -1.48 4.42
CA LEU A 3 17.33 -0.55 4.61
C LEU A 3 16.04 -1.34 4.59
N VAL A 4 15.19 -1.15 5.58
CA VAL A 4 13.83 -1.71 5.60
C VAL A 4 12.86 -0.56 5.43
N ILE A 5 12.06 -0.61 4.36
CA ILE A 5 11.01 0.35 4.04
C ILE A 5 9.68 -0.34 4.35
N VAL A 6 8.90 0.19 5.28
CA VAL A 6 7.57 -0.32 5.58
C VAL A 6 6.54 0.54 4.85
N VAL A 7 5.76 -0.08 3.98
CA VAL A 7 4.60 0.55 3.33
C VAL A 7 3.35 0.11 4.07
N ASN A 8 2.76 1.04 4.81
CA ASN A 8 1.46 0.86 5.44
C ASN A 8 0.36 1.23 4.43
N ASP A 9 -0.20 0.22 3.81
CA ASP A 9 -1.22 0.37 2.79
C ASP A 9 -2.63 0.22 3.38
N ASN A 10 -3.32 1.34 3.51
CA ASN A 10 -4.71 1.41 3.99
C ASN A 10 -5.65 2.09 2.98
N GLU A 11 -5.26 2.13 1.69
CA GLU A 11 -6.01 2.67 0.55
C GLU A 11 -6.28 4.17 0.55
N ARG A 12 -5.87 4.90 1.58
CA ARG A 12 -6.14 6.32 1.64
C ARG A 12 -5.17 7.11 2.51
N SER A 13 -5.09 8.41 2.22
CA SER A 13 -4.50 9.41 3.09
C SER A 13 -5.64 10.21 3.73
N TYR A 14 -5.85 11.46 3.35
CA TYR A 14 -7.08 12.21 3.67
C TYR A 14 -8.26 11.66 2.84
N SER A 15 -8.08 11.54 1.55
CA SER A 15 -9.05 10.93 0.63
C SER A 15 -8.54 9.59 0.08
N PRO A 16 -9.40 8.80 -0.58
CA PRO A 16 -8.96 7.57 -1.22
C PRO A 16 -7.80 7.79 -2.19
N THR A 17 -6.80 6.92 -2.14
CA THR A 17 -5.65 6.99 -3.03
C THR A 17 -6.06 6.58 -4.44
N ILE A 18 -5.71 7.39 -5.44
CA ILE A 18 -6.01 7.15 -6.86
C ILE A 18 -4.73 7.15 -7.70
N GLY A 19 -4.82 6.65 -8.92
CA GLY A 19 -3.71 6.66 -9.91
C GLY A 19 -2.92 5.35 -9.97
N GLY A 20 -1.83 5.36 -10.74
CA GLY A 20 -1.09 4.16 -11.10
C GLY A 20 -0.52 3.39 -9.92
N ILE A 21 0.01 4.07 -8.90
CA ILE A 21 0.54 3.42 -7.68
C ILE A 21 -0.59 2.76 -6.90
N SER A 22 -1.75 3.42 -6.76
CA SER A 22 -2.92 2.83 -6.10
C SER A 22 -3.38 1.56 -6.80
N THR A 23 -3.52 1.62 -8.12
CA THR A 23 -3.89 0.46 -8.94
C THR A 23 -2.86 -0.67 -8.78
N TYR A 24 -1.58 -0.33 -8.77
CA TYR A 24 -0.50 -1.31 -8.59
C TYR A 24 -0.56 -1.99 -7.21
N LEU A 25 -0.69 -1.21 -6.13
CA LEU A 25 -0.84 -1.75 -4.77
C LEU A 25 -2.12 -2.58 -4.63
N SER A 26 -3.23 -2.16 -5.23
CA SER A 26 -4.47 -2.94 -5.28
C SER A 26 -4.28 -4.28 -5.99
N THR A 27 -3.51 -4.31 -7.07
CA THR A 27 -3.14 -5.57 -7.75
C THR A 27 -2.33 -6.48 -6.83
N LEU A 28 -1.36 -5.94 -6.08
CA LEU A 28 -0.59 -6.70 -5.11
C LEU A 28 -1.45 -7.32 -4.01
N ARG A 29 -2.45 -6.60 -3.53
CA ARG A 29 -3.39 -7.11 -2.51
C ARG A 29 -4.24 -8.29 -3.01
N THR A 30 -4.64 -8.25 -4.27
CA THR A 30 -5.53 -9.26 -4.85
C THR A 30 -4.80 -10.51 -5.33
N THR A 31 -3.46 -10.47 -5.36
CA THR A 31 -2.62 -11.58 -5.88
C THR A 31 -2.33 -12.64 -4.81
N THR A 32 -3.28 -12.95 -3.94
CA THR A 32 -3.15 -14.05 -2.95
C THR A 32 -2.95 -15.44 -3.58
N GLY A 33 -3.13 -15.56 -4.89
CA GLY A 33 -2.84 -16.79 -5.65
C GLY A 33 -1.36 -16.99 -5.97
N TYR A 34 -0.53 -15.94 -5.89
CA TYR A 34 0.86 -16.01 -6.32
C TYR A 34 1.73 -16.92 -5.44
N GLU A 35 1.62 -16.82 -4.14
CA GLU A 35 2.35 -17.71 -3.23
C GLU A 35 1.93 -19.17 -3.40
N LYS A 36 0.62 -19.42 -3.51
CA LYS A 36 0.09 -20.76 -3.80
C LYS A 36 0.56 -21.29 -5.15
N PHE A 37 0.69 -20.43 -6.15
CA PHE A 37 1.22 -20.80 -7.47
C PHE A 37 2.73 -21.09 -7.40
N LEU A 38 3.50 -20.31 -6.65
CA LEU A 38 4.92 -20.58 -6.43
C LEU A 38 5.15 -21.88 -5.66
N ASP A 39 4.36 -22.15 -4.65
CA ASP A 39 4.45 -23.39 -3.86
C ASP A 39 4.01 -24.60 -4.68
N TRP A 40 2.97 -24.49 -5.47
CA TRP A 40 2.59 -25.49 -6.45
C TRP A 40 3.70 -25.73 -7.49
N GLY A 41 4.31 -24.68 -8.02
CA GLY A 41 5.44 -24.75 -8.94
C GLY A 41 6.65 -25.45 -8.33
N LYS A 42 7.00 -25.13 -7.07
CA LYS A 42 8.06 -25.83 -6.32
C LYS A 42 7.73 -27.30 -6.11
N GLU A 43 6.49 -27.61 -5.76
CA GLU A 43 6.04 -28.99 -5.54
C GLU A 43 6.07 -29.82 -6.82
N VAL A 44 5.66 -29.24 -7.96
CA VAL A 44 5.75 -29.88 -9.28
C VAL A 44 7.20 -30.13 -9.70
N LEU A 45 8.10 -29.14 -9.50
CA LEU A 45 9.53 -29.32 -9.80
C LEU A 45 10.19 -30.38 -8.91
N ASN A 46 9.83 -30.44 -7.63
CA ASN A 46 10.39 -31.43 -6.69
C ASN A 46 9.88 -32.86 -6.94
N ARG A 47 8.73 -33.01 -7.59
CA ARG A 47 8.15 -34.33 -7.96
C ARG A 47 8.64 -34.86 -9.29
N THR A 48 9.39 -34.08 -10.08
CA THR A 48 9.90 -34.52 -11.39
C THR A 48 11.37 -34.90 -11.25
N PRO A 49 11.74 -36.20 -11.22
CA PRO A 49 13.13 -36.62 -11.18
C PRO A 49 13.79 -36.39 -12.52
N ILE A 50 14.83 -35.61 -12.52
CA ILE A 50 15.94 -35.56 -13.49
C ILE A 50 15.58 -35.14 -14.91
N VAL A 51 15.79 -33.86 -15.21
CA VAL A 51 16.23 -33.48 -16.58
C VAL A 51 17.32 -32.41 -16.46
N GLY A 52 18.45 -32.67 -17.09
CA GLY A 52 19.72 -32.03 -16.87
C GLY A 52 19.84 -30.51 -17.16
N HIS A 53 21.01 -30.00 -16.88
CA HIS A 53 21.49 -28.61 -16.86
C HIS A 53 20.99 -27.66 -17.98
N PRO A 54 20.73 -28.06 -19.26
CA PRO A 54 20.26 -27.09 -20.28
C PRO A 54 18.80 -26.66 -20.11
N ILE A 55 17.97 -27.43 -19.41
CA ILE A 55 16.58 -27.05 -19.14
C ILE A 55 16.51 -26.00 -18.00
N TYR A 56 17.50 -26.01 -17.11
CA TYR A 56 17.56 -25.04 -16.01
C TYR A 56 17.73 -23.59 -16.51
N GLU A 57 18.56 -23.35 -17.54
CA GLU A 57 18.73 -22.01 -18.11
C GLU A 57 17.51 -21.56 -18.94
N THR A 58 16.91 -22.49 -19.69
CA THR A 58 15.67 -22.19 -20.45
C THR A 58 14.50 -21.94 -19.51
N LEU A 59 14.38 -22.72 -18.43
CA LEU A 59 13.38 -22.49 -17.38
C LEU A 59 13.65 -21.20 -16.58
N HIS A 60 14.90 -20.76 -16.44
CA HIS A 60 15.22 -19.48 -15.82
C HIS A 60 14.76 -18.29 -16.68
N GLY A 61 14.92 -18.35 -17.98
CA GLY A 61 14.42 -17.34 -18.92
C GLY A 61 12.88 -17.29 -18.97
N VAL A 62 12.26 -18.46 -19.08
CA VAL A 62 10.79 -18.61 -19.04
C VAL A 62 10.23 -18.22 -17.66
N LYS A 63 10.91 -18.59 -16.56
CA LYS A 63 10.55 -18.24 -15.20
C LYS A 63 10.63 -16.72 -14.98
N LYS A 64 11.62 -16.04 -15.56
CA LYS A 64 11.71 -14.57 -15.50
C LYS A 64 10.56 -13.94 -16.28
N GLY A 65 10.28 -14.36 -17.50
CA GLY A 65 9.18 -13.82 -18.31
C GLY A 65 7.79 -14.09 -17.72
N ILE A 66 7.56 -15.28 -17.14
CA ILE A 66 6.30 -15.57 -16.43
C ILE A 66 6.23 -14.80 -15.12
N LYS A 67 7.35 -14.64 -14.39
CA LYS A 67 7.42 -13.84 -13.17
C LYS A 67 7.06 -12.39 -13.43
N ASP A 68 7.54 -11.80 -14.53
CA ASP A 68 7.27 -10.41 -14.90
C ASP A 68 5.79 -10.18 -15.29
N ILE A 69 5.12 -11.23 -15.82
CA ILE A 69 3.70 -11.17 -16.22
C ILE A 69 2.77 -11.45 -15.01
N VAL A 70 3.19 -12.33 -14.10
CA VAL A 70 2.34 -12.85 -12.99
C VAL A 70 2.73 -12.24 -11.65
N ALA A 71 3.90 -11.63 -11.53
CA ALA A 71 4.42 -11.05 -10.29
C ALA A 71 4.29 -9.52 -10.27
N PRO A 72 3.20 -8.99 -9.72
CA PRO A 72 2.99 -7.54 -9.66
C PRO A 72 4.07 -6.78 -8.85
N GLN A 73 4.90 -7.47 -8.08
CA GLN A 73 6.02 -6.88 -7.34
C GLN A 73 7.24 -6.51 -8.21
N GLY A 74 7.23 -6.82 -9.52
CA GLY A 74 8.34 -6.57 -10.44
C GLY A 74 8.83 -5.13 -10.41
N MET A 75 7.93 -4.15 -10.30
CA MET A 75 8.29 -2.74 -10.20
C MET A 75 9.27 -2.45 -9.05
N PHE A 76 9.07 -3.04 -7.89
CA PHE A 76 9.97 -2.83 -6.74
C PHE A 76 11.29 -3.58 -6.91
N GLU A 77 11.25 -4.78 -7.50
CA GLU A 77 12.46 -5.56 -7.80
C GLU A 77 13.33 -4.85 -8.85
N ASP A 78 12.73 -4.22 -9.86
CA ASP A 78 13.43 -3.41 -10.87
C ASP A 78 14.11 -2.17 -10.27
N LEU A 79 13.57 -1.64 -9.17
CA LEU A 79 14.19 -0.58 -8.38
C LEU A 79 15.28 -1.10 -7.42
N GLY A 80 15.60 -2.39 -7.46
CA GLY A 80 16.59 -3.01 -6.59
C GLY A 80 16.11 -3.25 -5.16
N LEU A 81 14.78 -3.23 -4.94
CA LEU A 81 14.16 -3.50 -3.64
C LEU A 81 13.67 -4.94 -3.59
N LYS A 82 14.02 -5.68 -2.54
CA LYS A 82 13.34 -6.94 -2.26
C LYS A 82 11.95 -6.64 -1.70
N TYR A 83 10.92 -7.26 -2.29
CA TYR A 83 9.54 -7.11 -1.83
C TYR A 83 9.15 -8.26 -0.91
N LEU A 84 8.57 -7.91 0.24
CA LEU A 84 7.92 -8.83 1.18
C LEU A 84 6.47 -8.37 1.41
N GLY A 85 5.52 -9.22 1.10
CA GLY A 85 4.10 -8.94 1.30
C GLY A 85 3.21 -9.43 0.16
N PRO A 86 1.93 -9.07 0.18
CA PRO A 86 1.27 -8.26 1.22
C PRO A 86 1.05 -9.04 2.52
N ILE A 87 1.17 -8.36 3.66
CA ILE A 87 1.06 -8.92 5.01
C ILE A 87 -0.12 -8.28 5.72
N ASP A 88 -0.88 -9.05 6.48
CA ASP A 88 -1.91 -8.49 7.37
C ASP A 88 -1.25 -7.66 8.48
N GLY A 89 -1.33 -6.33 8.37
CA GLY A 89 -0.75 -5.38 9.32
C GLY A 89 -1.44 -5.36 10.70
N HIS A 90 -2.55 -6.08 10.85
CA HIS A 90 -3.21 -6.28 12.13
C HIS A 90 -2.81 -7.61 12.80
N ASN A 91 -2.05 -8.46 12.13
CA ASN A 91 -1.41 -9.64 12.70
C ASN A 91 0.00 -9.30 13.16
N ILE A 92 0.17 -9.03 14.45
CA ILE A 92 1.45 -8.60 15.04
C ILE A 92 2.56 -9.63 14.81
N GLU A 93 2.24 -10.92 14.94
CA GLU A 93 3.20 -12.01 14.75
C GLU A 93 3.72 -12.06 13.30
N ALA A 94 2.82 -11.94 12.32
CA ALA A 94 3.20 -11.92 10.90
C ALA A 94 4.04 -10.69 10.54
N VAL A 95 3.73 -9.53 11.11
CA VAL A 95 4.51 -8.31 10.91
C VAL A 95 5.90 -8.43 11.53
N GLU A 96 5.99 -8.97 12.75
CA GLU A 96 7.27 -9.19 13.43
C GLU A 96 8.16 -10.17 12.63
N GLU A 97 7.61 -11.29 12.19
CA GLU A 97 8.33 -12.26 11.36
C GLU A 97 8.84 -11.63 10.05
N ALA A 98 8.01 -10.86 9.38
CA ALA A 98 8.40 -10.18 8.16
C ALA A 98 9.53 -9.16 8.38
N LEU A 99 9.48 -8.40 9.48
CA LEU A 99 10.54 -7.46 9.83
C LEU A 99 11.85 -8.17 10.19
N GLN A 100 11.78 -9.31 10.87
CA GLN A 100 12.96 -10.15 11.16
C GLN A 100 13.58 -10.69 9.87
N HIS A 101 12.75 -11.19 8.94
CA HIS A 101 13.20 -11.62 7.62
C HIS A 101 13.82 -10.45 6.83
N ALA A 102 13.16 -9.30 6.76
CA ALA A 102 13.66 -8.12 6.08
C ALA A 102 15.05 -7.71 6.59
N ARG A 103 15.26 -7.73 7.91
CA ARG A 103 16.54 -7.43 8.54
C ARG A 103 17.66 -8.39 8.09
N SER A 104 17.33 -9.66 7.88
CA SER A 104 18.31 -10.70 7.53
C SER A 104 18.80 -10.62 6.07
N PHE A 105 18.10 -9.91 5.17
CA PHE A 105 18.46 -9.86 3.75
C PHE A 105 19.75 -9.11 3.45
N GLY A 106 20.15 -8.13 4.28
CA GLY A 106 21.35 -7.31 4.04
C GLY A 106 21.29 -6.36 2.84
N HIS A 107 20.16 -6.30 2.14
CA HIS A 107 19.86 -5.42 1.02
C HIS A 107 18.63 -4.57 1.33
N PRO A 108 18.31 -3.55 0.51
CA PRO A 108 17.07 -2.80 0.67
C PRO A 108 15.84 -3.71 0.49
N VAL A 109 14.93 -3.68 1.46
CA VAL A 109 13.71 -4.48 1.49
C VAL A 109 12.51 -3.58 1.70
N LEU A 110 11.45 -3.80 0.91
CA LEU A 110 10.15 -3.19 1.09
C LEU A 110 9.20 -4.21 1.73
N VAL A 111 8.70 -3.89 2.91
CA VAL A 111 7.69 -4.67 3.63
C VAL A 111 6.34 -3.99 3.42
N HIS A 112 5.45 -4.64 2.68
CA HIS A 112 4.11 -4.15 2.38
C HIS A 112 3.11 -4.72 3.37
N VAL A 113 2.55 -3.87 4.23
CA VAL A 113 1.54 -4.24 5.21
C VAL A 113 0.20 -3.63 4.85
N ILE A 114 -0.86 -4.42 4.90
CA ILE A 114 -2.22 -4.00 4.66
C ILE A 114 -2.89 -3.73 6.00
N THR A 115 -3.46 -2.55 6.15
CA THR A 115 -4.20 -2.17 7.35
C THR A 115 -5.56 -1.57 7.00
N GLU A 116 -6.46 -1.58 7.96
CA GLU A 116 -7.74 -0.88 7.90
C GLU A 116 -7.63 0.41 8.72
N LYS A 117 -7.77 1.57 8.05
CA LYS A 117 -7.69 2.86 8.72
C LYS A 117 -8.87 3.03 9.69
N GLY A 118 -8.55 3.35 10.94
CA GLY A 118 -9.55 3.52 12.00
C GLY A 118 -9.94 2.25 12.74
N ARG A 119 -9.38 1.08 12.38
CA ARG A 119 -9.70 -0.20 13.04
C ARG A 119 -9.52 -0.11 14.55
N GLY A 120 -10.51 -0.63 15.27
CA GLY A 120 -10.56 -0.58 16.74
C GLY A 120 -11.30 0.63 17.30
N HIS A 121 -11.64 1.64 16.47
CA HIS A 121 -12.42 2.81 16.87
C HIS A 121 -13.59 3.01 15.90
N ALA A 122 -14.77 2.57 16.31
CA ALA A 122 -15.97 2.55 15.45
C ALA A 122 -16.29 3.92 14.81
N PRO A 123 -16.22 5.08 15.53
CA PRO A 123 -16.45 6.38 14.91
C PRO A 123 -15.47 6.69 13.76
N ALA A 124 -14.20 6.29 13.88
CA ALA A 124 -13.22 6.50 12.81
C ALA A 124 -13.47 5.57 11.61
N VAL A 125 -13.89 4.33 11.83
CA VAL A 125 -14.23 3.40 10.74
C VAL A 125 -15.46 3.89 9.97
N GLN A 126 -16.43 4.50 10.66
CA GLN A 126 -17.69 5.00 10.08
C GLN A 126 -17.54 6.38 9.42
N ASP A 127 -16.49 7.13 9.73
CA ASP A 127 -16.23 8.42 9.10
C ASP A 127 -15.78 8.21 7.64
N GLU A 128 -16.68 8.44 6.70
CA GLU A 128 -16.42 8.28 5.27
C GLU A 128 -15.54 9.39 4.68
N ALA A 129 -15.50 10.56 5.32
CA ALA A 129 -14.74 11.70 4.84
C ALA A 129 -13.22 11.45 4.92
N GLU A 130 -12.68 11.36 6.11
CA GLU A 130 -11.23 11.31 6.34
C GLU A 130 -10.78 10.13 7.19
N LYS A 131 -11.71 9.31 7.73
CA LYS A 131 -11.39 8.24 8.67
C LYS A 131 -10.59 8.75 9.87
N PHE A 132 -10.95 9.91 10.38
CA PHE A 132 -10.24 10.58 11.48
C PHE A 132 -8.76 10.79 11.18
N HIS A 133 -8.40 11.13 9.95
CA HIS A 133 -6.99 11.37 9.59
C HIS A 133 -6.39 12.56 10.39
N ALA A 134 -7.15 13.62 10.52
CA ALA A 134 -6.75 14.80 11.31
C ALA A 134 -7.97 15.32 12.06
N VAL A 135 -8.14 14.88 13.31
CA VAL A 135 -9.23 15.35 14.17
C VAL A 135 -8.67 16.14 15.35
N GLY A 136 -9.46 17.13 15.81
CA GLY A 136 -9.20 17.83 17.05
C GLY A 136 -9.60 16.99 18.27
N VAL A 137 -9.94 17.65 19.36
CA VAL A 137 -10.46 16.96 20.55
C VAL A 137 -11.90 16.53 20.29
N VAL A 138 -12.13 15.24 20.35
CA VAL A 138 -13.44 14.60 20.12
C VAL A 138 -13.89 13.83 21.36
N ASP A 139 -15.18 13.61 21.50
CA ASP A 139 -15.71 12.66 22.45
C ASP A 139 -15.29 11.23 22.02
N PRO A 140 -14.65 10.44 22.90
CA PRO A 140 -14.08 9.17 22.52
C PRO A 140 -15.13 8.09 22.19
N GLU A 141 -16.36 8.22 22.68
CA GLU A 141 -17.42 7.24 22.45
C GLU A 141 -18.20 7.55 21.16
N THR A 142 -18.48 8.84 20.92
CA THR A 142 -19.32 9.29 19.81
C THR A 142 -18.53 9.78 18.60
N GLY A 143 -17.27 10.15 18.79
CA GLY A 143 -16.44 10.79 17.76
C GLY A 143 -16.83 12.25 17.47
N VAL A 144 -17.79 12.81 18.21
CA VAL A 144 -18.26 14.18 17.98
C VAL A 144 -17.22 15.19 18.48
N PRO A 145 -16.86 16.23 17.69
CA PRO A 145 -15.95 17.28 18.14
C PRO A 145 -16.46 18.01 19.38
N LEU A 146 -15.63 18.12 20.41
CA LEU A 146 -15.95 18.83 21.67
C LEU A 146 -15.86 20.35 21.51
N SER A 147 -15.20 20.84 20.45
CA SER A 147 -15.14 22.25 20.12
C SER A 147 -15.48 22.50 18.67
N LYS A 148 -16.23 23.54 18.38
CA LYS A 148 -16.41 24.02 17.00
C LYS A 148 -15.11 24.65 16.53
N GLY A 149 -14.57 24.20 15.41
CA GLY A 149 -13.42 24.84 14.77
C GLY A 149 -13.70 26.31 14.49
N GLY A 150 -12.74 27.17 14.76
CA GLY A 150 -12.79 28.57 14.38
C GLY A 150 -12.47 28.76 12.89
N THR A 151 -12.55 29.98 12.40
CA THR A 151 -12.08 30.34 11.06
C THR A 151 -10.58 30.11 10.96
N SER A 152 -10.17 29.24 10.02
CA SER A 152 -8.77 28.97 9.73
C SER A 152 -8.31 29.68 8.46
N TRP A 153 -7.00 29.88 8.32
CA TRP A 153 -6.42 30.38 7.07
C TRP A 153 -6.81 29.51 5.86
N THR A 154 -6.81 28.20 6.05
CA THR A 154 -7.24 27.24 5.01
C THR A 154 -8.67 27.48 4.59
N SER A 155 -9.60 27.68 5.52
CA SER A 155 -11.01 27.93 5.19
C SER A 155 -11.24 29.26 4.46
N VAL A 156 -10.48 30.30 4.81
CA VAL A 156 -10.52 31.58 4.08
C VAL A 156 -9.96 31.43 2.68
N PHE A 157 -8.78 30.82 2.56
CA PHE A 157 -8.14 30.60 1.27
C PHE A 157 -9.02 29.75 0.33
N SER A 158 -9.56 28.63 0.84
CA SER A 158 -10.42 27.74 0.04
C SER A 158 -11.65 28.45 -0.48
N LYS A 159 -12.27 29.29 0.37
CA LYS A 159 -13.45 30.09 -0.05
C LYS A 159 -13.11 31.06 -1.16
N GLU A 160 -12.03 31.82 -1.04
CA GLU A 160 -11.59 32.78 -2.05
C GLU A 160 -11.20 32.06 -3.35
N LEU A 161 -10.52 30.90 -3.26
CA LEU A 161 -10.15 30.12 -4.44
C LEU A 161 -11.37 29.59 -5.20
N VAL A 162 -12.43 29.19 -4.50
CA VAL A 162 -13.70 28.79 -5.09
C VAL A 162 -14.36 29.95 -5.85
N GLU A 163 -14.39 31.15 -5.25
CA GLU A 163 -14.96 32.35 -5.93
C GLU A 163 -14.14 32.71 -7.17
N ILE A 164 -12.82 32.73 -7.08
CA ILE A 164 -11.94 32.95 -8.24
C ILE A 164 -12.22 31.93 -9.35
N GLY A 165 -12.35 30.63 -9.03
CA GLY A 165 -12.62 29.58 -9.99
C GLY A 165 -14.02 29.66 -10.65
N LYS A 166 -14.99 30.33 -10.01
CA LYS A 166 -16.28 30.63 -10.62
C LYS A 166 -16.16 31.69 -11.71
N GLU A 167 -15.35 32.70 -11.50
CA GLU A 167 -15.17 33.84 -12.40
C GLU A 167 -14.12 33.53 -13.48
N ARG A 168 -13.03 32.87 -13.13
CA ARG A 168 -11.88 32.62 -14.01
C ARG A 168 -11.76 31.14 -14.34
N LYS A 169 -12.10 30.78 -15.58
CA LYS A 169 -12.02 29.40 -16.10
C LYS A 169 -10.61 28.95 -16.47
N ASP A 170 -9.66 29.87 -16.48
CA ASP A 170 -8.22 29.64 -16.70
C ASP A 170 -7.45 29.32 -15.42
N VAL A 171 -8.10 29.37 -14.25
CA VAL A 171 -7.50 29.02 -12.96
C VAL A 171 -7.81 27.57 -12.60
N VAL A 172 -6.76 26.81 -12.27
CA VAL A 172 -6.85 25.42 -11.85
C VAL A 172 -6.11 25.26 -10.51
N ALA A 173 -6.74 24.56 -9.57
CA ALA A 173 -6.11 24.19 -8.31
C ALA A 173 -5.79 22.70 -8.31
N ILE A 174 -4.59 22.35 -7.82
CA ILE A 174 -4.14 20.96 -7.69
C ILE A 174 -3.74 20.73 -6.24
N THR A 175 -4.23 19.66 -5.63
CA THR A 175 -3.87 19.25 -4.28
C THR A 175 -3.51 17.76 -4.25
N ALA A 176 -2.59 17.37 -3.36
CA ALA A 176 -2.19 15.98 -3.15
C ALA A 176 -3.05 15.34 -2.05
N ALA A 177 -4.35 15.15 -2.30
CA ALA A 177 -5.31 14.51 -1.38
C ALA A 177 -5.50 15.25 -0.02
N MET A 178 -5.12 16.50 0.06
CA MET A 178 -5.37 17.38 1.20
C MET A 178 -6.49 18.36 0.77
N LEU A 179 -7.72 18.03 1.17
CA LEU A 179 -8.94 18.78 0.82
C LEU A 179 -9.32 19.79 1.91
#